data_86a99476c4a6c494b06f01d51dc033cb
#
_entry.id   86a99476c4a6c494b06f01d51dc033cb
#
_cell.length_a   1.000
_cell.length_b   1.000
_cell.length_c   1.000
_cell.angle_alpha   90.00
_cell.angle_beta   90.00
_cell.angle_gamma   90.00
#
_symmetry.space_group_name_H-M   'P 1'
#
loop_
_entity.id
_entity.type
_entity.pdbx_description
1 polymer ?
#
loop_
_entity_poly.entity_id
_entity_poly.type
_entity_poly.pdbx_seq_one_letter_code
_entity_poly.pdbx_strand_id
1 'polypeptide(L)'
;MQGEKMSKESGMVSEGWLFSRREFLAGLAALGLAEWTEHAIGAPAGPYSWSGLPDRPEERPLDFHALANAFDAYVMNPVHGVNLRAKDGRQVFPSALEGVEDGGLTTYGPMALGKELRGEGLDGLAASLKGYFSEPYGLFLDGAGGTLCEYWYLMNVTALAFGLIRLRFGQDAEWLARVERSAARLKEMARHIRYDFNSQGYDFAKAATFTNQDIYRQPDAVGGYSYVMLLAWKLTGKEFCLAEAKIGIDRYLDFARNPWYEVPSGAMAVMAAARLEAMGYPTNARKALGFVLDAKAGLMATGRWGGREVNGLLAGFRTEPAGQTYSMESMVALPYLLPAVRFRPELAGEVARYALNAAANLRWFYPEYLPREDQSRPDLPSMIPYERLSREEKGHSPYATGDFAGRRSIYGGAYVLWLDKMVQPQGNPWLLRWDLAKTNLLDRDLPPAFLYYNPWPEEKRITVETAAGTRRVHDLTRNRTLELDKGSTELRLGAHEARVIEIRS
;
A
#
# COMPACT_ATOMS: atom_id res chain seq x y z
N MET A 1 -3.13 4.72 -67.19
CA MET A 1 -3.20 5.85 -66.26
C MET A 1 -3.38 5.25 -64.89
N GLN A 2 -2.29 5.21 -64.18
CA GLN A 2 -2.15 4.64 -62.86
C GLN A 2 -2.47 5.73 -61.83
N GLY A 3 -3.35 5.44 -60.91
CA GLY A 3 -3.64 6.29 -59.74
C GLY A 3 -3.02 5.69 -58.50
N GLU A 4 -2.06 6.38 -57.94
CA GLU A 4 -1.38 6.05 -56.71
C GLU A 4 -2.32 6.03 -55.52
N LYS A 5 -2.32 4.93 -54.79
CA LYS A 5 -2.87 4.86 -53.42
C LYS A 5 -1.80 5.32 -52.44
N MET A 6 -1.94 6.51 -51.94
CA MET A 6 -1.24 6.93 -50.75
C MET A 6 -1.83 6.21 -49.51
N SER A 7 -1.03 5.37 -48.89
CA SER A 7 -1.31 4.81 -47.58
C SER A 7 -1.11 5.88 -46.51
N LYS A 8 -2.19 6.21 -45.78
CA LYS A 8 -2.10 6.95 -44.53
C LYS A 8 -1.80 5.94 -43.43
N GLU A 9 -0.56 5.79 -43.07
CA GLU A 9 -0.17 5.32 -41.74
C GLU A 9 -0.29 6.50 -40.77
N SER A 10 -1.44 6.62 -40.15
CA SER A 10 -1.58 7.46 -38.97
C SER A 10 -1.21 6.64 -37.74
N GLY A 11 -0.12 7.05 -37.07
CA GLY A 11 0.35 6.42 -35.86
C GLY A 11 -0.73 6.37 -34.79
N MET A 12 -1.08 5.15 -34.41
CA MET A 12 -1.78 4.87 -33.15
C MET A 12 -0.74 4.95 -32.03
N VAL A 13 -0.66 6.11 -31.36
CA VAL A 13 0.08 6.29 -30.12
C VAL A 13 -0.83 5.89 -28.96
N SER A 14 -0.58 4.74 -28.42
CA SER A 14 -0.75 4.32 -27.01
C SER A 14 -1.88 4.94 -26.17
N GLU A 15 -3.11 4.61 -26.46
CA GLU A 15 -4.22 4.72 -25.50
C GLU A 15 -4.36 3.46 -24.61
N GLY A 16 -3.49 2.46 -24.74
CA GLY A 16 -3.67 1.10 -24.22
C GLY A 16 -3.59 0.94 -22.70
N TRP A 17 -3.08 1.93 -21.95
CA TRP A 17 -2.71 1.76 -20.54
C TRP A 17 -3.82 2.02 -19.53
N LEU A 18 -4.74 2.87 -19.87
CA LEU A 18 -5.95 3.11 -19.07
C LEU A 18 -7.02 2.03 -19.34
N PHE A 19 -6.87 1.25 -20.40
CA PHE A 19 -7.90 0.35 -20.90
C PHE A 19 -8.03 -0.98 -20.16
N SER A 20 -6.97 -1.60 -19.64
CA SER A 20 -7.11 -2.95 -19.08
C SER A 20 -7.93 -2.99 -17.77
N ARG A 21 -7.79 -1.99 -16.91
CA ARG A 21 -8.63 -1.84 -15.71
C ARG A 21 -9.95 -1.12 -16.03
N ARG A 22 -9.97 -0.23 -17.02
CA ARG A 22 -11.19 0.45 -17.51
C ARG A 22 -12.17 -0.51 -18.19
N GLU A 23 -11.70 -1.40 -19.03
CA GLU A 23 -12.56 -2.40 -19.70
C GLU A 23 -13.18 -3.36 -18.68
N PHE A 24 -12.45 -3.70 -17.64
CA PHE A 24 -12.97 -4.46 -16.49
C PHE A 24 -14.07 -3.70 -15.73
N LEU A 25 -13.84 -2.42 -15.45
CA LEU A 25 -14.79 -1.56 -14.75
C LEU A 25 -16.04 -1.29 -15.60
N ALA A 26 -15.90 -1.20 -16.92
CA ALA A 26 -17.03 -1.13 -17.85
C ALA A 26 -17.81 -2.45 -17.91
N GLY A 27 -17.15 -3.59 -17.78
CA GLY A 27 -17.79 -4.92 -17.71
C GLY A 27 -18.64 -5.11 -16.45
N LEU A 28 -18.21 -4.55 -15.31
CA LEU A 28 -19.00 -4.57 -14.06
C LEU A 28 -20.26 -3.68 -14.14
N ALA A 29 -20.19 -2.55 -14.84
CA ALA A 29 -21.36 -1.70 -15.08
C ALA A 29 -22.42 -2.36 -15.98
N ALA A 30 -22.00 -3.26 -16.88
CA ALA A 30 -22.89 -4.02 -17.75
C ALA A 30 -23.65 -5.16 -17.02
N LEU A 31 -23.25 -5.51 -15.81
CA LEU A 31 -23.84 -6.58 -15.00
C LEU A 31 -24.94 -6.10 -14.03
N GLY A 32 -25.54 -4.93 -14.25
CA GLY A 32 -26.83 -4.56 -13.64
C GLY A 32 -26.77 -4.06 -12.21
N LEU A 33 -25.66 -3.42 -11.76
CA LEU A 33 -25.58 -2.70 -10.47
C LEU A 33 -26.13 -1.26 -10.58
N ALA A 34 -27.24 -1.07 -11.25
CA ALA A 34 -27.86 0.24 -11.52
C ALA A 34 -28.90 0.69 -10.48
N GLU A 35 -28.81 0.23 -9.24
CA GLU A 35 -29.66 0.75 -8.16
C GLU A 35 -28.86 1.13 -6.93
N TRP A 36 -28.10 2.21 -7.05
CA TRP A 36 -27.53 2.90 -5.89
C TRP A 36 -28.20 4.26 -5.74
N THR A 37 -29.43 4.21 -5.28
CA THR A 37 -30.14 5.40 -4.80
C THR A 37 -29.47 5.90 -3.52
N GLU A 38 -29.35 7.22 -3.46
CA GLU A 38 -28.99 8.05 -2.32
C GLU A 38 -29.28 7.41 -0.96
N HIS A 39 -28.30 6.72 -0.37
CA HIS A 39 -28.41 6.33 1.03
C HIS A 39 -27.92 7.48 1.89
N ALA A 40 -28.93 8.14 2.40
CA ALA A 40 -28.99 9.03 3.57
C ALA A 40 -27.64 9.42 4.20
N ILE A 41 -27.41 10.72 4.24
CA ILE A 41 -26.54 11.39 5.22
C ILE A 41 -26.93 10.88 6.62
N GLY A 42 -26.30 9.80 7.04
CA GLY A 42 -26.59 9.09 8.29
C GLY A 42 -25.76 9.62 9.44
N ALA A 43 -26.27 9.39 10.62
CA ALA A 43 -25.76 9.77 11.93
C ALA A 43 -24.23 9.60 12.10
N PRO A 44 -23.60 10.33 13.07
CA PRO A 44 -22.18 10.23 13.32
C PRO A 44 -21.78 8.78 13.58
N ALA A 45 -20.73 8.33 12.91
CA ALA A 45 -20.20 6.98 13.05
C ALA A 45 -19.94 6.70 14.53
N GLY A 46 -20.65 5.70 15.07
CA GLY A 46 -20.34 5.12 16.36
C GLY A 46 -18.90 4.55 16.38
N PRO A 47 -18.41 4.03 17.51
CA PRO A 47 -17.05 3.53 17.60
C PRO A 47 -16.77 2.51 16.48
N TYR A 48 -15.65 2.68 15.78
CA TYR A 48 -15.24 1.84 14.67
C TYR A 48 -15.24 0.36 15.05
N SER A 49 -15.65 -0.51 14.12
CA SER A 49 -15.85 -1.93 14.38
C SER A 49 -14.68 -2.76 13.86
N TRP A 50 -13.46 -2.52 14.34
CA TRP A 50 -12.35 -3.46 14.16
C TRP A 50 -12.32 -4.59 15.17
N SER A 51 -13.25 -4.61 16.12
CA SER A 51 -13.39 -5.61 17.16
C SER A 51 -13.78 -7.02 16.66
N GLY A 52 -14.09 -7.18 15.37
CA GLY A 52 -14.45 -8.48 14.78
C GLY A 52 -13.27 -9.38 14.41
N LEU A 53 -12.02 -8.89 14.51
CA LEU A 53 -10.85 -9.71 14.25
C LEU A 53 -10.56 -10.65 15.44
N PRO A 54 -10.29 -11.94 15.20
CA PRO A 54 -9.81 -12.81 16.25
C PRO A 54 -8.43 -12.36 16.75
N ASP A 55 -8.16 -12.60 18.03
CA ASP A 55 -6.83 -12.31 18.60
C ASP A 55 -5.75 -13.16 17.95
N ARG A 56 -6.09 -14.39 17.56
CA ARG A 56 -5.22 -15.30 16.85
C ARG A 56 -5.96 -15.88 15.64
N PRO A 57 -5.43 -15.76 14.41
CA PRO A 57 -5.97 -16.40 13.24
C PRO A 57 -5.83 -17.93 13.32
N GLU A 58 -6.66 -18.64 12.57
CA GLU A 58 -6.60 -20.11 12.47
C GLU A 58 -5.28 -20.57 11.86
N GLU A 59 -4.90 -19.93 10.77
CA GLU A 59 -3.68 -20.23 10.05
C GLU A 59 -2.49 -19.47 10.64
N ARG A 60 -1.31 -20.09 10.60
CA ARG A 60 -0.07 -19.40 10.98
C ARG A 60 0.30 -18.33 9.94
N PRO A 61 0.93 -17.23 10.33
CA PRO A 61 1.44 -16.24 9.38
C PRO A 61 2.35 -16.84 8.32
N LEU A 62 2.34 -16.22 7.13
CA LEU A 62 3.19 -16.59 6.01
C LEU A 62 4.67 -16.37 6.32
N ASP A 63 5.52 -17.18 5.73
CA ASP A 63 6.96 -16.90 5.66
C ASP A 63 7.23 -15.89 4.53
N PHE A 64 7.16 -14.61 4.87
CA PHE A 64 7.40 -13.53 3.91
C PHE A 64 8.82 -13.52 3.36
N HIS A 65 9.81 -14.06 4.10
CA HIS A 65 11.18 -14.16 3.58
C HIS A 65 11.26 -15.19 2.46
N ALA A 66 10.69 -16.37 2.66
CA ALA A 66 10.64 -17.40 1.62
C ALA A 66 9.84 -16.94 0.39
N LEU A 67 8.68 -16.32 0.61
CA LEU A 67 7.85 -15.78 -0.48
C LEU A 67 8.55 -14.67 -1.25
N ALA A 68 9.19 -13.72 -0.57
CA ALA A 68 9.92 -12.64 -1.20
C ALA A 68 11.08 -13.15 -2.06
N ASN A 69 11.83 -14.14 -1.55
CA ASN A 69 12.92 -14.77 -2.32
C ASN A 69 12.39 -15.51 -3.56
N ALA A 70 11.31 -16.27 -3.42
CA ALA A 70 10.73 -16.99 -4.55
C ALA A 70 10.15 -16.04 -5.62
N PHE A 71 9.44 -15.00 -5.19
CA PHE A 71 8.91 -13.94 -6.05
C PHE A 71 10.03 -13.23 -6.81
N ASP A 72 11.04 -12.74 -6.08
CA ASP A 72 12.18 -12.04 -6.67
C ASP A 72 12.96 -12.90 -7.66
N ALA A 73 13.29 -14.14 -7.28
CA ALA A 73 14.00 -15.07 -8.14
C ALA A 73 13.24 -15.35 -9.45
N TYR A 74 11.91 -15.41 -9.38
CA TYR A 74 11.09 -15.59 -10.57
C TYR A 74 11.06 -14.34 -11.44
N VAL A 75 10.69 -13.19 -10.86
CA VAL A 75 10.49 -11.95 -11.60
C VAL A 75 11.79 -11.43 -12.21
N MET A 76 12.90 -11.55 -11.48
CA MET A 76 14.20 -11.05 -11.96
C MET A 76 14.89 -11.97 -12.95
N ASN A 77 14.46 -13.23 -13.09
CA ASN A 77 15.05 -14.15 -14.05
C ASN A 77 14.59 -13.80 -15.49
N PRO A 78 15.53 -13.44 -16.39
CA PRO A 78 15.18 -13.02 -17.75
C PRO A 78 14.51 -14.11 -18.58
N VAL A 79 14.66 -15.39 -18.22
CA VAL A 79 14.01 -16.52 -18.91
C VAL A 79 12.49 -16.45 -18.82
N HIS A 80 11.94 -15.85 -17.76
CA HIS A 80 10.50 -15.78 -17.57
C HIS A 80 9.81 -14.60 -18.30
N GLY A 81 10.60 -13.69 -18.91
CA GLY A 81 10.06 -12.61 -19.74
C GLY A 81 9.24 -11.56 -18.99
N VAL A 82 9.42 -11.43 -17.68
CA VAL A 82 8.73 -10.42 -16.85
C VAL A 82 9.62 -9.24 -16.44
N ASN A 83 10.93 -9.37 -16.55
CA ASN A 83 11.90 -8.29 -16.39
C ASN A 83 12.26 -7.75 -17.77
N LEU A 84 11.59 -6.69 -18.20
CA LEU A 84 11.63 -6.21 -19.57
C LEU A 84 12.43 -4.91 -19.70
N ARG A 85 12.74 -4.52 -20.91
CA ARG A 85 13.28 -3.21 -21.27
C ARG A 85 12.32 -2.49 -22.21
N ALA A 86 11.89 -1.29 -21.81
CA ALA A 86 11.12 -0.41 -22.67
C ALA A 86 11.99 0.13 -23.83
N LYS A 87 11.37 0.68 -24.87
CA LYS A 87 12.07 1.26 -26.04
C LYS A 87 13.02 2.40 -25.66
N ASP A 88 12.75 3.12 -24.60
CA ASP A 88 13.57 4.19 -24.05
C ASP A 88 14.69 3.69 -23.09
N GLY A 89 14.83 2.37 -22.95
CA GLY A 89 15.87 1.73 -22.14
C GLY A 89 15.52 1.55 -20.67
N ARG A 90 14.36 2.04 -20.19
CA ARG A 90 13.91 1.81 -18.81
C ARG A 90 13.72 0.32 -18.55
N GLN A 91 14.05 -0.11 -17.34
CA GLN A 91 13.59 -1.40 -16.83
C GLN A 91 12.12 -1.29 -16.47
N VAL A 92 11.33 -2.24 -16.90
CA VAL A 92 9.89 -2.29 -16.70
C VAL A 92 9.43 -3.69 -16.34
N PHE A 93 8.32 -3.78 -15.62
CA PHE A 93 7.66 -5.03 -15.27
C PHE A 93 6.19 -4.95 -15.69
N PRO A 94 5.60 -6.02 -16.21
CA PRO A 94 4.17 -6.04 -16.48
C PRO A 94 3.36 -6.02 -15.18
N SER A 95 2.16 -5.49 -15.20
CA SER A 95 1.29 -5.47 -14.02
C SER A 95 0.82 -6.87 -13.62
N ALA A 96 0.74 -7.79 -14.59
CA ALA A 96 0.34 -9.19 -14.38
C ALA A 96 1.14 -10.12 -15.30
N LEU A 97 1.20 -11.43 -14.96
CA LEU A 97 1.86 -12.45 -15.80
C LEU A 97 1.22 -12.62 -17.17
N GLU A 98 -0.07 -12.35 -17.29
CA GLU A 98 -0.83 -12.41 -18.53
C GLU A 98 -0.64 -11.18 -19.41
N GLY A 99 0.17 -10.20 -18.97
CA GLY A 99 0.50 -9.00 -19.72
C GLY A 99 1.98 -8.94 -20.08
N VAL A 100 2.28 -8.39 -21.25
CA VAL A 100 3.66 -8.11 -21.70
C VAL A 100 3.94 -6.60 -21.74
N GLU A 101 3.01 -5.80 -21.21
CA GLU A 101 3.07 -4.35 -21.27
C GLU A 101 3.79 -3.78 -20.04
N ASP A 102 4.34 -2.56 -20.20
CA ASP A 102 4.94 -1.82 -19.08
C ASP A 102 3.89 -1.54 -17.98
N GLY A 103 4.00 -2.10 -16.80
CA GLY A 103 3.12 -1.89 -15.64
C GLY A 103 3.27 -0.53 -14.97
N GLY A 104 4.01 0.39 -15.60
CA GLY A 104 4.19 1.73 -15.10
C GLY A 104 4.99 1.81 -13.79
N LEU A 105 5.03 2.99 -13.23
CA LEU A 105 5.66 3.23 -11.92
C LEU A 105 4.89 2.53 -10.79
N THR A 106 3.60 2.25 -10.99
CA THR A 106 2.77 1.46 -10.05
C THR A 106 3.30 0.03 -9.88
N THR A 107 3.94 -0.55 -10.90
CA THR A 107 4.59 -1.88 -10.80
C THR A 107 6.09 -1.76 -10.54
N TYR A 108 6.77 -0.88 -11.25
CA TYR A 108 8.21 -0.67 -11.09
C TYR A 108 8.57 -0.17 -9.69
N GLY A 109 7.79 0.77 -9.15
CA GLY A 109 8.05 1.40 -7.86
C GLY A 109 8.08 0.42 -6.68
N PRO A 110 7.06 -0.43 -6.47
CA PRO A 110 7.10 -1.44 -5.42
C PRO A 110 8.25 -2.43 -5.56
N MET A 111 8.57 -2.87 -6.80
CA MET A 111 9.73 -3.72 -7.07
C MET A 111 11.03 -3.04 -6.64
N ALA A 112 11.27 -1.84 -7.17
CA ALA A 112 12.49 -1.08 -6.90
C ALA A 112 12.63 -0.76 -5.41
N LEU A 113 11.58 -0.26 -4.77
CA LEU A 113 11.60 0.09 -3.36
C LEU A 113 11.78 -1.16 -2.47
N GLY A 114 11.15 -2.28 -2.84
CA GLY A 114 11.33 -3.56 -2.16
C GLY A 114 12.79 -4.04 -2.22
N LYS A 115 13.42 -3.97 -3.39
CA LYS A 115 14.84 -4.31 -3.57
C LYS A 115 15.75 -3.40 -2.73
N GLU A 116 15.47 -2.10 -2.69
CA GLU A 116 16.21 -1.15 -1.85
C GLU A 116 16.05 -1.45 -0.35
N LEU A 117 14.83 -1.76 0.11
CA LEU A 117 14.56 -2.14 1.50
C LEU A 117 15.20 -3.47 1.91
N ARG A 118 15.56 -4.32 0.95
CA ARG A 118 16.33 -5.55 1.13
C ARG A 118 17.85 -5.33 1.10
N GLY A 119 18.29 -4.13 0.67
CA GLY A 119 19.69 -3.80 0.49
C GLY A 119 20.31 -4.35 -0.81
N GLU A 120 19.48 -4.73 -1.77
CA GLU A 120 19.90 -5.35 -3.04
C GLU A 120 20.01 -4.34 -4.19
N GLY A 121 19.07 -3.38 -4.24
CA GLY A 121 18.98 -2.38 -5.30
C GLY A 121 18.51 -2.94 -6.66
N LEU A 122 18.37 -2.04 -7.63
CA LEU A 122 18.13 -2.39 -9.04
C LEU A 122 19.13 -1.66 -9.93
N ASP A 123 19.67 -2.37 -10.92
CA ASP A 123 20.54 -1.79 -11.94
C ASP A 123 19.76 -0.75 -12.76
N GLY A 124 20.40 0.39 -13.02
CA GLY A 124 19.79 1.45 -13.81
C GLY A 124 18.62 2.17 -13.14
N LEU A 125 18.48 2.06 -11.80
CA LEU A 125 17.39 2.70 -11.03
C LEU A 125 17.22 4.19 -11.37
N ALA A 126 18.31 4.97 -11.40
CA ALA A 126 18.25 6.40 -11.69
C ALA A 126 17.67 6.67 -13.09
N ALA A 127 18.13 5.92 -14.11
CA ALA A 127 17.64 6.07 -15.48
C ALA A 127 16.16 5.68 -15.60
N SER A 128 15.75 4.56 -14.99
CA SER A 128 14.37 4.11 -15.01
C SER A 128 13.45 5.10 -14.29
N LEU A 129 13.83 5.54 -13.08
CA LEU A 129 13.03 6.50 -12.31
C LEU A 129 12.94 7.87 -13.01
N LYS A 130 14.02 8.32 -13.67
CA LYS A 130 14.01 9.55 -14.48
C LYS A 130 13.02 9.46 -15.65
N GLY A 131 12.88 8.29 -16.25
CA GLY A 131 11.94 8.06 -17.35
C GLY A 131 10.46 8.16 -16.96
N TYR A 132 10.15 8.03 -15.66
CA TYR A 132 8.80 8.27 -15.13
C TYR A 132 8.55 9.73 -14.72
N PHE A 133 9.58 10.60 -14.77
CA PHE A 133 9.40 12.01 -14.46
C PHE A 133 9.01 12.80 -15.71
N SER A 134 7.83 13.38 -15.70
CA SER A 134 7.38 14.27 -16.78
C SER A 134 7.94 15.67 -16.61
N GLU A 135 8.94 16.04 -17.41
CA GLU A 135 9.52 17.40 -17.39
C GLU A 135 8.48 18.51 -17.66
N PRO A 136 7.56 18.36 -18.65
CA PRO A 136 6.53 19.38 -18.90
C PRO A 136 5.59 19.63 -17.74
N TYR A 137 5.22 18.57 -16.99
CA TYR A 137 4.27 18.68 -15.89
C TYR A 137 4.94 18.76 -14.51
N GLY A 138 6.24 18.47 -14.43
CA GLY A 138 6.99 18.49 -13.18
C GLY A 138 6.54 17.42 -12.18
N LEU A 139 6.08 16.26 -12.66
CA LEU A 139 5.48 15.19 -11.84
C LEU A 139 6.07 13.82 -12.19
N PHE A 140 6.12 12.94 -11.21
CA PHE A 140 6.23 11.51 -11.47
C PHE A 140 4.86 10.97 -11.88
N LEU A 141 4.82 10.27 -13.03
CA LEU A 141 3.61 9.72 -13.61
C LEU A 141 3.74 8.21 -13.76
N ASP A 142 2.61 7.52 -13.82
CA ASP A 142 2.58 6.06 -13.92
C ASP A 142 3.16 5.55 -15.25
N GLY A 143 2.96 6.30 -16.33
CA GLY A 143 3.51 5.98 -17.65
C GLY A 143 3.98 7.21 -18.40
N ALA A 144 4.78 6.99 -19.45
CA ALA A 144 5.30 8.06 -20.29
C ALA A 144 4.18 8.77 -21.06
N GLY A 145 4.00 10.07 -20.86
CA GLY A 145 3.21 10.94 -21.73
C GLY A 145 1.73 11.10 -21.39
N GLY A 146 1.22 10.47 -20.33
CA GLY A 146 -0.16 10.69 -19.88
C GLY A 146 -0.32 12.04 -19.15
N THR A 147 -1.38 12.80 -19.46
CA THR A 147 -1.73 14.06 -18.76
C THR A 147 -2.92 13.87 -17.82
N LEU A 148 -3.64 12.79 -18.00
CA LEU A 148 -4.84 12.42 -17.27
C LEU A 148 -4.44 11.46 -16.15
N CYS A 149 -4.50 11.93 -14.90
CA CYS A 149 -4.07 11.16 -13.74
C CYS A 149 -5.23 10.94 -12.78
N GLU A 150 -5.53 9.68 -12.49
CA GLU A 150 -6.39 9.35 -11.35
C GLU A 150 -5.66 9.69 -10.05
N TYR A 151 -6.38 10.20 -9.05
CA TYR A 151 -5.74 10.74 -7.86
C TYR A 151 -4.97 9.69 -7.05
N TRP A 152 -5.52 8.49 -6.87
CA TRP A 152 -4.83 7.48 -6.06
C TRP A 152 -3.54 7.00 -6.74
N TYR A 153 -3.55 6.81 -8.10
CA TYR A 153 -2.33 6.50 -8.84
C TYR A 153 -1.30 7.61 -8.66
N LEU A 154 -1.72 8.87 -8.84
CA LEU A 154 -0.82 10.01 -8.71
C LEU A 154 -0.17 10.07 -7.31
N MET A 155 -0.95 9.88 -6.24
CA MET A 155 -0.41 9.87 -4.88
C MET A 155 0.48 8.64 -4.64
N ASN A 156 0.07 7.46 -5.07
CA ASN A 156 0.84 6.24 -4.88
C ASN A 156 2.18 6.28 -5.62
N VAL A 157 2.18 6.60 -6.92
CA VAL A 157 3.44 6.65 -7.68
C VAL A 157 4.37 7.77 -7.20
N THR A 158 3.82 8.89 -6.74
CA THR A 158 4.62 9.95 -6.14
C THR A 158 5.24 9.50 -4.81
N ALA A 159 4.50 8.80 -3.96
CA ALA A 159 5.03 8.23 -2.72
C ALA A 159 6.14 7.20 -2.98
N LEU A 160 5.97 6.35 -4.00
CA LEU A 160 6.97 5.37 -4.43
C LEU A 160 8.25 6.06 -4.95
N ALA A 161 8.10 7.06 -5.83
CA ALA A 161 9.24 7.82 -6.35
C ALA A 161 9.98 8.56 -5.23
N PHE A 162 9.26 9.25 -4.36
CA PHE A 162 9.88 9.96 -3.23
C PHE A 162 10.53 9.00 -2.23
N GLY A 163 9.94 7.83 -2.03
CA GLY A 163 10.53 6.76 -1.22
C GLY A 163 11.88 6.28 -1.78
N LEU A 164 11.94 6.03 -3.09
CA LEU A 164 13.18 5.66 -3.79
C LEU A 164 14.24 6.78 -3.70
N ILE A 165 13.82 8.04 -3.92
CA ILE A 165 14.70 9.19 -3.77
C ILE A 165 15.22 9.29 -2.33
N ARG A 166 14.35 9.09 -1.33
CA ARG A 166 14.74 9.10 0.09
C ARG A 166 15.82 8.06 0.41
N LEU A 167 15.72 6.88 -0.16
CA LEU A 167 16.65 5.78 0.12
C LEU A 167 17.98 5.91 -0.63
N ARG A 168 17.98 6.39 -1.88
CA ARG A 168 19.14 6.33 -2.78
C ARG A 168 19.71 7.68 -3.18
N PHE A 169 18.88 8.71 -3.24
CA PHE A 169 19.23 10.01 -3.82
C PHE A 169 18.93 11.18 -2.87
N GLY A 170 18.74 10.92 -1.58
CA GLY A 170 18.31 11.94 -0.60
C GLY A 170 19.28 13.10 -0.37
N GLN A 171 20.51 13.03 -0.91
CA GLN A 171 21.49 14.11 -0.89
C GLN A 171 21.78 14.67 -2.29
N ASP A 172 21.14 14.15 -3.32
CA ASP A 172 21.34 14.58 -4.71
C ASP A 172 20.45 15.77 -5.05
N ALA A 173 21.06 16.92 -5.37
CA ALA A 173 20.36 18.17 -5.64
C ALA A 173 19.40 18.08 -6.85
N GLU A 174 19.74 17.31 -7.89
CA GLU A 174 18.89 17.14 -9.08
C GLU A 174 17.59 16.38 -8.71
N TRP A 175 17.70 15.33 -7.89
CA TRP A 175 16.56 14.58 -7.43
C TRP A 175 15.70 15.37 -6.43
N LEU A 176 16.33 16.11 -5.52
CA LEU A 176 15.61 16.97 -4.58
C LEU A 176 14.86 18.10 -5.30
N ALA A 177 15.43 18.65 -6.38
CA ALA A 177 14.74 19.63 -7.22
C ALA A 177 13.49 19.02 -7.90
N ARG A 178 13.54 17.76 -8.34
CA ARG A 178 12.35 17.07 -8.88
C ARG A 178 11.28 16.86 -7.81
N VAL A 179 11.67 16.50 -6.59
CA VAL A 179 10.74 16.39 -5.45
C VAL A 179 10.06 17.73 -5.17
N GLU A 180 10.83 18.81 -5.08
CA GLU A 180 10.30 20.17 -4.84
C GLU A 180 9.31 20.59 -5.93
N ARG A 181 9.67 20.35 -7.19
CA ARG A 181 8.86 20.67 -8.35
C ARG A 181 7.55 19.86 -8.37
N SER A 182 7.60 18.54 -8.05
CA SER A 182 6.40 17.70 -7.94
C SER A 182 5.51 18.17 -6.80
N ALA A 183 6.06 18.47 -5.64
CA ALA A 183 5.30 18.98 -4.51
C ALA A 183 4.63 20.32 -4.83
N ALA A 184 5.33 21.24 -5.51
CA ALA A 184 4.76 22.51 -5.94
C ALA A 184 3.59 22.31 -6.93
N ARG A 185 3.74 21.38 -7.88
CA ARG A 185 2.69 21.08 -8.85
C ARG A 185 1.47 20.40 -8.23
N LEU A 186 1.67 19.48 -7.30
CA LEU A 186 0.60 18.87 -6.52
C LEU A 186 -0.15 19.91 -5.67
N LYS A 187 0.56 20.83 -5.05
CA LYS A 187 -0.02 21.97 -4.33
C LYS A 187 -0.89 22.86 -5.24
N GLU A 188 -0.41 23.20 -6.44
CA GLU A 188 -1.19 23.98 -7.42
C GLU A 188 -2.50 23.26 -7.77
N MET A 189 -2.44 21.97 -8.06
CA MET A 189 -3.60 21.13 -8.32
C MET A 189 -4.56 21.10 -7.12
N ALA A 190 -4.06 20.80 -5.93
CA ALA A 190 -4.89 20.71 -4.72
C ALA A 190 -5.61 22.02 -4.40
N ARG A 191 -4.94 23.16 -4.58
CA ARG A 191 -5.54 24.49 -4.42
C ARG A 191 -6.57 24.82 -5.50
N HIS A 192 -6.29 24.43 -6.73
CA HIS A 192 -7.23 24.62 -7.84
C HIS A 192 -8.55 23.90 -7.55
N ILE A 193 -8.50 22.65 -7.09
CA ILE A 193 -9.68 21.88 -6.71
C ILE A 193 -10.17 22.20 -5.29
N ARG A 194 -9.60 23.20 -4.61
CA ARG A 194 -9.93 23.60 -3.23
C ARG A 194 -9.83 22.46 -2.23
N TYR A 195 -8.87 21.54 -2.44
CA TYR A 195 -8.68 20.30 -1.68
C TYR A 195 -9.91 19.36 -1.71
N ASP A 196 -10.80 19.54 -2.69
CA ASP A 196 -11.89 18.61 -2.94
C ASP A 196 -11.45 17.55 -3.97
N PHE A 197 -11.01 16.41 -3.49
CA PHE A 197 -10.61 15.26 -4.30
C PHE A 197 -11.80 14.40 -4.72
N ASN A 198 -13.03 14.86 -4.54
CA ASN A 198 -14.24 14.10 -4.87
C ASN A 198 -14.52 14.07 -6.39
N SER A 199 -13.52 13.68 -7.15
CA SER A 199 -13.56 13.33 -8.57
C SER A 199 -12.62 12.16 -8.82
N GLN A 200 -12.62 11.59 -10.02
CA GLN A 200 -11.75 10.46 -10.37
C GLN A 200 -10.29 10.88 -10.45
N GLY A 201 -10.01 12.08 -10.99
CA GLY A 201 -8.67 12.55 -11.17
C GLY A 201 -8.58 13.94 -11.77
N TYR A 202 -7.38 14.27 -12.26
CA TYR A 202 -7.06 15.58 -12.81
C TYR A 202 -6.37 15.47 -14.17
N ASP A 203 -6.81 16.28 -15.12
CA ASP A 203 -6.17 16.48 -16.43
C ASP A 203 -5.22 17.69 -16.35
N PHE A 204 -3.94 17.43 -16.28
CA PHE A 204 -2.92 18.48 -16.15
C PHE A 204 -2.77 19.34 -17.40
N ALA A 205 -3.16 18.84 -18.58
CA ALA A 205 -3.14 19.63 -19.82
C ALA A 205 -4.30 20.64 -19.88
N LYS A 206 -5.46 20.27 -19.34
CA LYS A 206 -6.65 21.12 -19.31
C LYS A 206 -6.83 21.89 -18.02
N ALA A 207 -6.01 21.60 -17.01
CA ALA A 207 -6.17 22.10 -15.67
C ALA A 207 -7.60 21.89 -15.13
N ALA A 208 -8.14 20.68 -15.25
CA ALA A 208 -9.53 20.36 -14.90
C ALA A 208 -9.64 18.97 -14.28
N THR A 209 -10.63 18.81 -13.39
CA THR A 209 -11.00 17.50 -12.87
C THR A 209 -11.77 16.69 -13.92
N PHE A 210 -11.74 15.37 -13.80
CA PHE A 210 -12.57 14.47 -14.59
C PHE A 210 -13.19 13.38 -13.71
N THR A 211 -14.35 12.89 -14.12
CA THR A 211 -15.03 11.74 -13.52
C THR A 211 -15.81 11.03 -14.61
N ASN A 212 -15.44 9.80 -14.92
CA ASN A 212 -16.13 9.01 -15.95
C ASN A 212 -17.44 8.41 -15.40
N GLN A 213 -17.40 7.98 -14.12
CA GLN A 213 -18.55 7.45 -13.39
C GLN A 213 -18.40 7.80 -11.90
N ASP A 214 -19.51 7.98 -11.19
CA ASP A 214 -19.49 8.37 -9.78
C ASP A 214 -18.78 7.37 -8.87
N ILE A 215 -18.81 6.08 -9.22
CA ILE A 215 -18.12 5.02 -8.49
C ILE A 215 -16.59 5.21 -8.49
N TYR A 216 -16.03 5.97 -9.44
CA TYR A 216 -14.58 6.21 -9.55
C TYR A 216 -14.10 7.46 -8.81
N ARG A 217 -14.96 8.14 -8.06
CA ARG A 217 -14.55 9.28 -7.22
C ARG A 217 -13.62 8.82 -6.11
N GLN A 218 -12.57 9.57 -5.86
CA GLN A 218 -11.44 9.21 -4.99
C GLN A 218 -11.20 10.25 -3.89
N PRO A 219 -12.20 10.55 -3.05
CA PRO A 219 -12.07 11.58 -2.02
C PRO A 219 -10.99 11.26 -0.97
N ASP A 220 -10.67 9.99 -0.75
CA ASP A 220 -9.61 9.54 0.15
C ASP A 220 -8.19 9.92 -0.29
N ALA A 221 -8.00 10.23 -1.58
CA ALA A 221 -6.70 10.62 -2.11
C ALA A 221 -6.10 11.87 -1.42
N VAL A 222 -6.92 12.70 -0.78
CA VAL A 222 -6.43 13.81 0.06
C VAL A 222 -5.59 13.33 1.25
N GLY A 223 -5.84 12.11 1.74
CA GLY A 223 -5.00 11.45 2.75
C GLY A 223 -3.63 11.05 2.20
N GLY A 224 -3.60 10.47 1.00
CA GLY A 224 -2.36 10.19 0.26
C GLY A 224 -1.58 11.48 -0.05
N TYR A 225 -2.27 12.56 -0.44
CA TYR A 225 -1.67 13.88 -0.63
C TYR A 225 -0.96 14.37 0.64
N SER A 226 -1.58 14.25 1.80
CA SER A 226 -0.96 14.63 3.08
C SER A 226 0.38 13.90 3.30
N TYR A 227 0.40 12.59 3.10
CA TYR A 227 1.61 11.78 3.26
C TYR A 227 2.71 12.17 2.26
N VAL A 228 2.36 12.34 0.99
CA VAL A 228 3.30 12.74 -0.07
C VAL A 228 3.94 14.10 0.24
N MET A 229 3.13 15.06 0.69
CA MET A 229 3.63 16.38 1.07
C MET A 229 4.52 16.33 2.33
N LEU A 230 4.19 15.47 3.29
CA LEU A 230 5.04 15.25 4.47
C LEU A 230 6.38 14.60 4.10
N LEU A 231 6.38 13.64 3.17
CA LEU A 231 7.60 13.03 2.66
C LEU A 231 8.45 14.03 1.85
N ALA A 232 7.81 14.89 1.05
CA ALA A 232 8.48 15.99 0.36
C ALA A 232 9.14 16.96 1.34
N TRP A 233 8.46 17.32 2.44
CA TRP A 233 9.06 18.14 3.50
C TRP A 233 10.29 17.46 4.11
N LYS A 234 10.23 16.18 4.39
CA LYS A 234 11.36 15.41 4.93
C LYS A 234 12.56 15.34 3.98
N LEU A 235 12.33 15.37 2.68
CA LEU A 235 13.37 15.37 1.66
C LEU A 235 13.97 16.76 1.43
N THR A 236 13.13 17.78 1.39
CA THR A 236 13.55 19.12 0.89
C THR A 236 13.66 20.19 1.99
N GLY A 237 13.08 19.95 3.17
CA GLY A 237 12.98 20.96 4.23
C GLY A 237 12.04 22.12 3.91
N LYS A 238 11.27 22.08 2.81
CA LYS A 238 10.42 23.21 2.38
C LYS A 238 9.17 23.30 3.23
N GLU A 239 9.02 24.38 3.99
CA GLU A 239 7.92 24.60 4.92
C GLU A 239 6.54 24.57 4.28
N PHE A 240 6.42 24.96 2.99
CA PHE A 240 5.13 24.85 2.31
C PHE A 240 4.65 23.38 2.22
N CYS A 241 5.56 22.41 2.09
CA CYS A 241 5.19 21.00 2.05
C CYS A 241 4.57 20.56 3.39
N LEU A 242 5.15 20.98 4.52
CA LEU A 242 4.58 20.70 5.85
C LEU A 242 3.20 21.37 6.03
N ALA A 243 3.06 22.61 5.57
CA ALA A 243 1.77 23.30 5.62
C ALA A 243 0.70 22.59 4.79
N GLU A 244 1.04 22.14 3.58
CA GLU A 244 0.12 21.39 2.71
C GLU A 244 -0.22 19.99 3.29
N ALA A 245 0.73 19.32 3.94
CA ALA A 245 0.46 18.05 4.62
C ALA A 245 -0.58 18.21 5.74
N LYS A 246 -0.49 19.30 6.52
CA LYS A 246 -1.47 19.62 7.56
C LYS A 246 -2.85 19.89 6.98
N ILE A 247 -2.95 20.67 5.92
CA ILE A 247 -4.23 20.93 5.25
C ILE A 247 -4.82 19.62 4.73
N GLY A 248 -4.00 18.78 4.09
CA GLY A 248 -4.45 17.50 3.55
C GLY A 248 -5.04 16.57 4.61
N ILE A 249 -4.36 16.44 5.76
CA ILE A 249 -4.85 15.57 6.83
C ILE A 249 -6.12 16.10 7.50
N ASP A 250 -6.22 17.42 7.68
CA ASP A 250 -7.43 18.04 8.20
C ASP A 250 -8.62 17.75 7.29
N ARG A 251 -8.46 17.93 5.97
CA ARG A 251 -9.50 17.61 4.98
C ARG A 251 -9.90 16.14 4.98
N TYR A 252 -8.92 15.22 5.13
CA TYR A 252 -9.19 13.79 5.24
C TYR A 252 -10.00 13.48 6.51
N LEU A 253 -9.68 14.11 7.61
CA LEU A 253 -10.35 13.90 8.88
C LEU A 253 -11.68 14.68 9.03
N ASP A 254 -11.98 15.63 8.15
CA ASP A 254 -13.27 16.31 8.11
C ASP A 254 -14.41 15.38 7.63
N PHE A 255 -14.10 14.28 6.93
CA PHE A 255 -15.13 13.32 6.54
C PHE A 255 -15.84 12.73 7.76
N ALA A 256 -17.18 12.70 7.70
CA ALA A 256 -17.99 12.13 8.76
C ALA A 256 -17.90 10.61 8.84
N ARG A 257 -17.55 9.96 7.74
CA ARG A 257 -17.37 8.51 7.59
C ARG A 257 -16.23 8.25 6.61
N ASN A 258 -15.79 6.98 6.53
CA ASN A 258 -14.72 6.56 5.65
C ASN A 258 -14.93 7.05 4.20
N PRO A 259 -14.05 7.92 3.67
CA PRO A 259 -14.13 8.43 2.32
C PRO A 259 -13.53 7.49 1.26
N TRP A 260 -13.05 6.32 1.65
CA TRP A 260 -12.16 5.48 0.90
C TRP A 260 -12.61 5.14 -0.52
N TYR A 261 -11.62 5.06 -1.38
CA TYR A 261 -11.71 4.46 -2.69
C TYR A 261 -10.67 3.34 -2.84
N GLU A 262 -9.41 3.62 -2.45
CA GLU A 262 -8.31 2.65 -2.49
C GLU A 262 -7.47 2.72 -1.20
N VAL A 263 -7.02 1.58 -0.70
CA VAL A 263 -6.31 1.44 0.58
C VAL A 263 -5.04 2.28 0.70
N PRO A 264 -4.18 2.38 -0.35
CA PRO A 264 -2.92 3.12 -0.20
C PRO A 264 -3.09 4.52 0.36
N SER A 265 -4.09 5.28 -0.15
CA SER A 265 -4.36 6.65 0.32
C SER A 265 -4.74 6.71 1.79
N GLY A 266 -5.62 5.80 2.24
CA GLY A 266 -6.03 5.72 3.64
C GLY A 266 -4.91 5.28 4.56
N ALA A 267 -4.12 4.27 4.18
CA ALA A 267 -2.98 3.80 4.97
C ALA A 267 -1.89 4.88 5.09
N MET A 268 -1.62 5.62 4.02
CA MET A 268 -0.75 6.79 4.03
C MET A 268 -1.27 7.89 4.96
N ALA A 269 -2.59 8.13 4.99
CA ALA A 269 -3.20 9.10 5.90
C ALA A 269 -2.99 8.75 7.37
N VAL A 270 -3.08 7.46 7.75
CA VAL A 270 -2.78 7.01 9.12
C VAL A 270 -1.36 7.35 9.50
N MET A 271 -0.40 7.05 8.61
CA MET A 271 1.01 7.35 8.86
C MET A 271 1.27 8.87 8.96
N ALA A 272 0.66 9.67 8.09
CA ALA A 272 0.77 11.13 8.12
C ALA A 272 0.18 11.72 9.40
N ALA A 273 -1.03 11.27 9.79
CA ALA A 273 -1.68 11.71 11.02
C ALA A 273 -0.83 11.37 12.25
N ALA A 274 -0.39 10.12 12.38
CA ALA A 274 0.42 9.67 13.50
C ALA A 274 1.72 10.49 13.64
N ARG A 275 2.37 10.77 12.51
CA ARG A 275 3.61 11.56 12.50
C ARG A 275 3.37 13.02 12.86
N LEU A 276 2.32 13.64 12.34
CA LEU A 276 1.96 15.03 12.64
C LEU A 276 1.57 15.20 14.11
N GLU A 277 0.83 14.25 14.70
CA GLU A 277 0.54 14.25 16.15
C GLU A 277 1.82 14.17 16.99
N ALA A 278 2.77 13.32 16.59
CA ALA A 278 4.06 13.24 17.28
C ALA A 278 4.90 14.53 17.15
N MET A 279 4.57 15.40 16.19
CA MET A 279 5.15 16.75 16.05
C MET A 279 4.35 17.82 16.82
N GLY A 280 3.31 17.43 17.55
CA GLY A 280 2.44 18.35 18.31
C GLY A 280 1.34 19.02 17.48
N TYR A 281 1.10 18.58 16.23
CA TYR A 281 -0.03 19.08 15.45
C TYR A 281 -1.32 18.35 15.87
N PRO A 282 -2.41 19.07 16.19
CA PRO A 282 -3.65 18.47 16.65
C PRO A 282 -4.40 17.80 15.50
N THR A 283 -4.18 16.51 15.31
CA THR A 283 -4.87 15.67 14.34
C THR A 283 -5.43 14.41 15.04
N ASN A 284 -5.89 13.39 14.33
CA ASN A 284 -6.50 12.21 14.93
C ASN A 284 -6.15 10.93 14.14
N ALA A 285 -4.98 10.36 14.47
CA ALA A 285 -4.52 9.12 13.83
C ALA A 285 -5.46 7.93 14.11
N ARG A 286 -6.14 7.88 15.26
CA ARG A 286 -7.12 6.84 15.56
C ARG A 286 -8.34 6.92 14.64
N LYS A 287 -8.81 8.12 14.29
CA LYS A 287 -9.90 8.30 13.31
C LYS A 287 -9.45 7.84 11.93
N ALA A 288 -8.24 8.23 11.50
CA ALA A 288 -7.67 7.77 10.23
C ALA A 288 -7.55 6.24 10.17
N LEU A 289 -7.03 5.61 11.24
CA LEU A 289 -6.95 4.15 11.36
C LEU A 289 -8.33 3.50 11.28
N GLY A 290 -9.33 4.10 11.92
CA GLY A 290 -10.71 3.66 11.87
C GLY A 290 -11.25 3.61 10.44
N PHE A 291 -10.94 4.59 9.62
CA PHE A 291 -11.34 4.59 8.21
C PHE A 291 -10.74 3.41 7.43
N VAL A 292 -9.50 3.02 7.70
CA VAL A 292 -8.85 1.90 7.01
C VAL A 292 -9.32 0.54 7.50
N LEU A 293 -9.49 0.37 8.82
CA LEU A 293 -9.79 -0.92 9.44
C LEU A 293 -11.27 -1.11 9.81
N ASP A 294 -12.16 -0.29 9.27
CA ASP A 294 -13.60 -0.41 9.56
C ASP A 294 -14.23 -1.54 8.74
N ALA A 295 -14.52 -2.65 9.43
CA ALA A 295 -15.20 -3.78 8.83
C ALA A 295 -16.65 -3.49 8.40
N LYS A 296 -17.32 -2.51 9.04
CA LYS A 296 -18.71 -2.12 8.69
C LYS A 296 -18.75 -1.22 7.45
N ALA A 297 -17.72 -0.43 7.22
CA ALA A 297 -17.60 0.38 6.02
C ALA A 297 -17.20 -0.45 4.79
N GLY A 298 -16.92 -1.75 4.97
CA GLY A 298 -16.64 -2.67 3.88
C GLY A 298 -15.21 -2.68 3.36
N LEU A 299 -14.28 -1.98 4.03
CA LEU A 299 -12.88 -1.95 3.61
C LEU A 299 -12.12 -3.21 4.05
N MET A 300 -12.38 -3.69 5.26
CA MET A 300 -11.76 -4.90 5.80
C MET A 300 -12.71 -6.08 5.76
N ALA A 301 -12.29 -7.18 5.14
CA ALA A 301 -13.01 -8.44 5.18
C ALA A 301 -12.91 -9.08 6.57
N THR A 302 -14.02 -9.67 6.99
CA THR A 302 -14.11 -10.44 8.23
C THR A 302 -14.92 -11.72 8.02
N GLY A 303 -14.67 -12.72 8.86
CA GLY A 303 -15.37 -13.99 8.80
C GLY A 303 -14.74 -14.97 7.81
N ARG A 304 -15.58 -15.71 7.08
CA ARG A 304 -15.16 -16.80 6.20
C ARG A 304 -15.80 -16.70 4.82
N TRP A 305 -14.98 -16.97 3.79
CA TRP A 305 -15.42 -17.11 2.41
C TRP A 305 -15.03 -18.50 1.89
N GLY A 306 -15.95 -19.23 1.31
CA GLY A 306 -15.68 -20.59 0.85
C GLY A 306 -15.01 -21.48 1.92
N GLY A 307 -15.40 -21.34 3.18
CA GLY A 307 -14.81 -22.08 4.29
C GLY A 307 -13.47 -21.55 4.81
N ARG A 308 -12.85 -20.54 4.17
CA ARG A 308 -11.54 -19.97 4.52
C ARG A 308 -11.71 -18.68 5.32
N GLU A 309 -10.92 -18.52 6.38
CA GLU A 309 -10.87 -17.27 7.15
C GLU A 309 -10.26 -16.16 6.29
N VAL A 310 -10.95 -15.00 6.21
CA VAL A 310 -10.49 -13.85 5.41
C VAL A 310 -10.23 -12.59 6.25
N ASN A 311 -10.22 -12.74 7.57
CA ASN A 311 -10.04 -11.64 8.50
C ASN A 311 -8.78 -10.83 8.20
N GLY A 312 -8.93 -9.52 8.07
CA GLY A 312 -7.81 -8.60 7.83
C GLY A 312 -7.41 -8.42 6.37
N LEU A 313 -8.02 -9.13 5.41
CA LEU A 313 -7.86 -8.82 3.99
C LEU A 313 -8.63 -7.56 3.64
N LEU A 314 -8.09 -6.73 2.74
CA LEU A 314 -8.66 -5.43 2.42
C LEU A 314 -9.29 -5.42 1.01
N ALA A 315 -10.47 -4.81 0.95
CA ALA A 315 -11.14 -4.50 -0.29
C ALA A 315 -10.41 -3.36 -1.00
N GLY A 316 -10.39 -3.39 -2.31
CA GLY A 316 -10.08 -2.25 -3.15
C GLY A 316 -11.35 -1.74 -3.79
N PHE A 317 -11.33 -0.50 -4.24
CA PHE A 317 -12.30 -0.01 -5.18
C PHE A 317 -13.75 -0.12 -4.71
N ARG A 318 -14.19 0.71 -3.77
CA ARG A 318 -15.61 0.87 -3.37
C ARG A 318 -16.53 -0.34 -3.61
N THR A 319 -16.02 -1.55 -3.52
CA THR A 319 -16.86 -2.73 -3.57
C THR A 319 -17.63 -2.83 -2.26
N GLU A 320 -18.91 -3.08 -2.34
CA GLU A 320 -19.78 -3.29 -1.19
C GLU A 320 -19.20 -4.31 -0.23
N PRO A 321 -19.67 -4.29 1.04
CA PRO A 321 -18.90 -4.78 2.19
C PRO A 321 -18.13 -6.02 1.83
N ALA A 322 -16.86 -5.80 1.56
CA ALA A 322 -15.84 -6.77 1.25
C ALA A 322 -16.34 -7.98 0.40
N GLY A 323 -17.05 -7.72 -0.70
CA GLY A 323 -17.35 -8.77 -1.68
C GLY A 323 -16.12 -9.22 -2.45
N GLN A 324 -15.07 -8.40 -2.44
CA GLN A 324 -13.79 -8.67 -3.06
C GLN A 324 -12.66 -8.07 -2.25
N THR A 325 -11.55 -8.79 -2.12
CA THR A 325 -10.31 -8.29 -1.54
C THR A 325 -9.18 -8.38 -2.56
N TYR A 326 -8.17 -7.55 -2.41
CA TYR A 326 -7.08 -7.45 -3.38
C TYR A 326 -5.73 -7.67 -2.70
N SER A 327 -4.84 -8.33 -3.41
CA SER A 327 -3.50 -8.65 -2.90
C SER A 327 -2.68 -7.39 -2.65
N MET A 328 -2.72 -6.43 -3.58
CA MET A 328 -2.02 -5.15 -3.43
C MET A 328 -2.51 -4.40 -2.21
N GLU A 329 -3.83 -4.20 -2.09
CA GLU A 329 -4.47 -3.47 -0.99
C GLU A 329 -4.12 -4.08 0.36
N SER A 330 -4.22 -5.42 0.45
CA SER A 330 -3.96 -6.15 1.68
C SER A 330 -2.48 -6.16 2.09
N MET A 331 -1.56 -6.12 1.12
CA MET A 331 -0.12 -6.08 1.41
C MET A 331 0.38 -4.67 1.70
N VAL A 332 -0.07 -3.65 0.91
CA VAL A 332 0.44 -2.27 1.03
C VAL A 332 0.04 -1.58 2.34
N ALA A 333 -1.05 -2.00 2.95
CA ALA A 333 -1.48 -1.42 4.22
C ALA A 333 -0.47 -1.65 5.35
N LEU A 334 0.13 -2.83 5.43
CA LEU A 334 1.08 -3.20 6.50
C LEU A 334 2.31 -2.26 6.57
N PRO A 335 3.01 -1.97 5.46
CA PRO A 335 4.15 -1.05 5.43
C PRO A 335 3.85 0.38 5.89
N TYR A 336 2.63 0.85 5.81
CA TYR A 336 2.25 2.18 6.27
C TYR A 336 1.67 2.17 7.69
N LEU A 337 0.83 1.18 8.04
CA LEU A 337 0.18 1.12 9.35
C LEU A 337 1.15 0.74 10.47
N LEU A 338 2.08 -0.18 10.22
CA LEU A 338 3.02 -0.64 11.24
C LEU A 338 3.94 0.48 11.74
N PRO A 339 4.62 1.27 10.91
CA PRO A 339 5.44 2.39 11.41
C PRO A 339 4.66 3.44 12.18
N ALA A 340 3.36 3.61 11.90
CA ALA A 340 2.53 4.60 12.59
C ALA A 340 2.44 4.36 14.10
N VAL A 341 2.48 3.08 14.56
CA VAL A 341 2.39 2.75 15.98
C VAL A 341 3.62 3.17 16.78
N ARG A 342 4.75 3.43 16.12
CA ARG A 342 5.92 4.02 16.77
C ARG A 342 5.62 5.42 17.31
N PHE A 343 4.85 6.19 16.54
CA PHE A 343 4.47 7.56 16.87
C PHE A 343 3.23 7.60 17.75
N ARG A 344 2.39 6.57 17.67
CA ARG A 344 1.13 6.41 18.42
C ARG A 344 1.04 5.01 19.04
N PRO A 345 1.84 4.74 20.10
CA PRO A 345 1.93 3.41 20.71
C PRO A 345 0.60 2.88 21.27
N GLU A 346 -0.34 3.75 21.56
CA GLU A 346 -1.69 3.39 22.00
C GLU A 346 -2.54 2.72 20.89
N LEU A 347 -2.11 2.77 19.62
CA LEU A 347 -2.74 2.05 18.51
C LEU A 347 -2.13 0.64 18.30
N ALA A 348 -1.12 0.28 19.10
CA ALA A 348 -0.35 -0.95 18.90
C ALA A 348 -1.22 -2.21 18.95
N GLY A 349 -2.20 -2.25 19.86
CA GLY A 349 -3.09 -3.41 20.01
C GLY A 349 -3.93 -3.69 18.76
N GLU A 350 -4.57 -2.66 18.23
CA GLU A 350 -5.42 -2.75 17.04
C GLU A 350 -4.60 -3.09 15.80
N VAL A 351 -3.48 -2.40 15.60
CA VAL A 351 -2.61 -2.61 14.44
C VAL A 351 -1.95 -3.98 14.49
N ALA A 352 -1.50 -4.44 15.66
CA ALA A 352 -0.87 -5.75 15.81
C ALA A 352 -1.85 -6.89 15.53
N ARG A 353 -3.09 -6.80 16.05
CA ARG A 353 -4.15 -7.78 15.78
C ARG A 353 -4.49 -7.82 14.29
N TYR A 354 -4.66 -6.66 13.66
CA TYR A 354 -4.87 -6.56 12.22
C TYR A 354 -3.70 -7.20 11.45
N ALA A 355 -2.47 -6.81 11.76
CA ALA A 355 -1.27 -7.27 11.07
C ALA A 355 -1.08 -8.79 11.18
N LEU A 356 -1.38 -9.38 12.35
CA LEU A 356 -1.30 -10.84 12.55
C LEU A 356 -2.32 -11.58 11.68
N ASN A 357 -3.58 -11.10 11.65
CA ASN A 357 -4.63 -11.69 10.83
C ASN A 357 -4.34 -11.54 9.34
N ALA A 358 -3.94 -10.35 8.89
CA ALA A 358 -3.53 -10.11 7.51
C ALA A 358 -2.36 -11.02 7.10
N ALA A 359 -1.31 -11.10 7.93
CA ALA A 359 -0.14 -11.95 7.65
C ALA A 359 -0.48 -13.44 7.51
N ALA A 360 -1.50 -13.92 8.19
CA ALA A 360 -1.97 -15.28 8.04
C ALA A 360 -2.81 -15.46 6.76
N ASN A 361 -3.78 -14.55 6.55
CA ASN A 361 -4.81 -14.73 5.53
C ASN A 361 -4.41 -14.24 4.13
N LEU A 362 -3.32 -13.48 3.98
CA LEU A 362 -2.69 -13.18 2.69
C LEU A 362 -2.36 -14.44 1.86
N ARG A 363 -2.24 -15.62 2.50
CA ARG A 363 -2.04 -16.90 1.83
C ARG A 363 -3.10 -17.23 0.76
N TRP A 364 -4.32 -16.74 0.94
CA TRP A 364 -5.40 -17.04 0.01
C TRP A 364 -5.24 -16.36 -1.35
N PHE A 365 -4.32 -15.42 -1.48
CA PHE A 365 -3.91 -14.93 -2.80
C PHE A 365 -2.90 -15.82 -3.50
N TYR A 366 -2.26 -16.76 -2.79
CA TYR A 366 -1.23 -17.62 -3.37
C TYR A 366 -1.77 -19.00 -3.73
N PRO A 367 -1.59 -19.46 -4.98
CA PRO A 367 -2.08 -20.76 -5.46
C PRO A 367 -1.61 -21.95 -4.63
N GLU A 368 -0.41 -21.86 -4.04
CA GLU A 368 0.14 -22.91 -3.18
C GLU A 368 -0.81 -23.34 -2.05
N TYR A 369 -1.64 -22.41 -1.55
CA TYR A 369 -2.55 -22.63 -0.43
C TYR A 369 -3.99 -22.95 -0.87
N LEU A 370 -4.24 -23.07 -2.18
CA LEU A 370 -5.57 -23.25 -2.75
C LEU A 370 -5.69 -24.60 -3.44
N PRO A 371 -6.80 -25.31 -3.28
CA PRO A 371 -7.13 -26.44 -4.12
C PRO A 371 -7.08 -26.08 -5.59
N ARG A 372 -6.64 -27.01 -6.44
CA ARG A 372 -6.48 -26.77 -7.88
C ARG A 372 -7.80 -26.38 -8.56
N GLU A 373 -8.90 -26.95 -8.10
CA GLU A 373 -10.26 -26.68 -8.58
C GLU A 373 -10.75 -25.26 -8.26
N ASP A 374 -10.17 -24.62 -7.25
CA ASP A 374 -10.49 -23.25 -6.85
C ASP A 374 -9.63 -22.22 -7.58
N GLN A 375 -8.73 -22.65 -8.46
CA GLN A 375 -7.81 -21.78 -9.17
C GLN A 375 -8.25 -21.53 -10.61
N SER A 376 -8.38 -20.26 -11.01
CA SER A 376 -8.67 -19.91 -12.40
C SER A 376 -7.46 -20.11 -13.35
N ARG A 377 -6.24 -20.02 -12.83
CA ARG A 377 -4.99 -20.19 -13.59
C ARG A 377 -3.99 -21.10 -12.86
N PRO A 378 -4.32 -22.41 -12.68
CA PRO A 378 -3.45 -23.38 -11.99
C PRO A 378 -2.19 -23.75 -12.79
N ASP A 379 -2.08 -23.27 -14.03
CA ASP A 379 -0.96 -23.43 -14.94
C ASP A 379 0.18 -22.43 -14.70
N LEU A 380 -0.10 -21.33 -13.97
CA LEU A 380 0.88 -20.27 -13.71
C LEU A 380 1.63 -20.47 -12.37
N PRO A 381 2.83 -19.88 -12.23
CA PRO A 381 3.69 -20.07 -11.06
C PRO A 381 3.01 -19.72 -9.74
N SER A 382 3.24 -20.52 -8.69
CA SER A 382 2.56 -20.37 -7.40
C SER A 382 3.03 -19.18 -6.55
N MET A 383 4.27 -18.68 -6.78
CA MET A 383 4.83 -17.55 -6.03
C MET A 383 4.27 -16.18 -6.44
N ILE A 384 3.54 -16.11 -7.55
CA ILE A 384 2.87 -14.87 -7.95
C ILE A 384 1.43 -14.92 -7.47
N PRO A 385 0.98 -13.95 -6.64
CA PRO A 385 -0.36 -13.98 -6.09
C PRO A 385 -1.44 -13.70 -7.14
N TYR A 386 -2.63 -14.17 -6.89
CA TYR A 386 -3.81 -13.67 -7.58
C TYR A 386 -4.04 -12.18 -7.24
N GLU A 387 -4.54 -11.43 -8.19
CA GLU A 387 -4.83 -10.00 -7.99
C GLU A 387 -5.93 -9.81 -6.95
N ARG A 388 -6.98 -10.64 -7.00
CA ARG A 388 -8.11 -10.55 -6.08
C ARG A 388 -8.63 -11.90 -5.63
N LEU A 389 -9.30 -11.87 -4.49
CA LEU A 389 -10.13 -12.93 -3.93
C LEU A 389 -11.57 -12.43 -3.92
N SER A 390 -12.49 -13.20 -4.50
CA SER A 390 -13.91 -12.87 -4.51
C SER A 390 -14.66 -13.75 -3.51
N ARG A 391 -15.66 -13.17 -2.83
CA ARG A 391 -16.55 -13.93 -1.97
C ARG A 391 -17.33 -14.92 -2.82
N GLU A 392 -17.50 -16.14 -2.30
CA GLU A 392 -18.34 -17.13 -2.94
C GLU A 392 -19.80 -16.64 -2.96
N GLU A 393 -20.31 -16.43 -4.15
CA GLU A 393 -21.73 -16.19 -4.37
C GLU A 393 -22.26 -17.21 -5.38
N LYS A 394 -23.40 -17.84 -5.09
CA LYS A 394 -24.11 -18.74 -6.00
C LYS A 394 -23.30 -19.98 -6.45
N GLY A 395 -22.47 -20.56 -5.59
CA GLY A 395 -21.73 -21.78 -5.89
C GLY A 395 -20.48 -21.55 -6.77
N HIS A 396 -20.03 -20.32 -6.93
CA HIS A 396 -18.75 -20.03 -7.58
C HIS A 396 -17.60 -20.12 -6.59
N SER A 397 -16.48 -20.68 -7.04
CA SER A 397 -15.20 -20.62 -6.31
C SER A 397 -14.78 -19.16 -6.12
N PRO A 398 -14.05 -18.82 -5.03
CA PRO A 398 -13.51 -17.48 -4.81
C PRO A 398 -12.76 -16.88 -6.00
N TYR A 399 -12.25 -17.70 -6.92
CA TYR A 399 -11.49 -17.26 -8.10
C TYR A 399 -12.20 -17.51 -9.44
N ALA A 400 -13.41 -18.06 -9.46
CA ALA A 400 -14.11 -18.45 -10.68
C ALA A 400 -14.85 -17.31 -11.39
N THR A 401 -14.73 -16.09 -10.94
CA THR A 401 -15.54 -14.96 -11.43
C THR A 401 -14.88 -14.20 -12.58
N GLY A 402 -14.54 -14.88 -13.65
CA GLY A 402 -14.14 -14.21 -14.91
C GLY A 402 -12.71 -13.70 -14.94
N ASP A 403 -12.39 -13.21 -16.07
CA ASP A 403 -11.07 -12.95 -16.65
C ASP A 403 -10.11 -12.15 -15.80
N PHE A 404 -10.60 -11.14 -15.09
CA PHE A 404 -9.76 -10.24 -14.32
C PHE A 404 -9.44 -10.75 -12.92
N ALA A 405 -10.33 -11.50 -12.32
CA ALA A 405 -10.12 -12.09 -11.00
C ALA A 405 -9.01 -13.14 -11.00
N GLY A 406 -8.79 -13.80 -12.14
CA GLY A 406 -7.80 -14.83 -12.29
C GLY A 406 -6.39 -14.35 -12.60
N ARG A 407 -6.16 -13.06 -12.78
CA ARG A 407 -4.82 -12.53 -13.11
C ARG A 407 -3.83 -12.74 -11.97
N ARG A 408 -2.60 -13.05 -12.36
CA ARG A 408 -1.45 -13.16 -11.45
C ARG A 408 -0.74 -11.83 -11.36
N SER A 409 -0.91 -11.16 -10.25
CA SER A 409 -0.48 -9.78 -10.05
C SER A 409 1.02 -9.68 -9.74
N ILE A 410 1.80 -9.11 -10.67
CA ILE A 410 3.18 -8.72 -10.39
C ILE A 410 3.19 -7.48 -9.50
N TYR A 411 2.37 -6.47 -9.79
CA TYR A 411 2.36 -5.23 -9.03
C TYR A 411 1.88 -5.43 -7.59
N GLY A 412 0.86 -6.25 -7.37
CA GLY A 412 0.41 -6.62 -6.01
C GLY A 412 1.44 -7.47 -5.28
N GLY A 413 2.01 -8.47 -5.98
CA GLY A 413 3.03 -9.37 -5.44
C GLY A 413 4.33 -8.65 -5.05
N ALA A 414 4.69 -7.57 -5.72
CA ALA A 414 5.92 -6.82 -5.45
C ALA A 414 6.01 -6.31 -4.00
N TYR A 415 4.89 -6.05 -3.34
CA TYR A 415 4.87 -5.62 -1.95
C TYR A 415 5.34 -6.70 -0.96
N VAL A 416 5.41 -7.97 -1.36
CA VAL A 416 6.01 -9.01 -0.51
C VAL A 416 7.49 -8.73 -0.20
N LEU A 417 8.20 -8.05 -1.11
CA LEU A 417 9.60 -7.63 -0.91
C LEU A 417 9.74 -6.63 0.25
N TRP A 418 8.71 -5.81 0.50
CA TRP A 418 8.71 -4.86 1.62
C TRP A 418 8.53 -5.58 2.95
N LEU A 419 7.77 -6.69 2.94
CA LEU A 419 7.49 -7.49 4.13
C LEU A 419 8.63 -8.45 4.49
N ASP A 420 9.58 -8.68 3.57
CA ASP A 420 10.75 -9.51 3.81
C ASP A 420 11.50 -9.04 5.07
N LYS A 421 11.77 -9.95 6.00
CA LYS A 421 12.42 -9.68 7.29
C LYS A 421 11.77 -8.59 8.16
N MET A 422 10.68 -7.97 7.68
CA MET A 422 9.87 -7.06 8.49
C MET A 422 9.11 -7.84 9.57
N VAL A 423 8.78 -9.09 9.27
CA VAL A 423 8.01 -10.00 10.12
C VAL A 423 8.88 -11.18 10.52
N GLN A 424 9.05 -11.39 11.82
CA GLN A 424 9.89 -12.47 12.35
C GLN A 424 9.19 -13.18 13.51
N PRO A 425 9.04 -14.53 13.48
CA PRO A 425 8.51 -15.29 14.59
C PRO A 425 9.50 -15.29 15.78
N GLN A 426 8.96 -15.31 16.99
CA GLN A 426 9.70 -15.31 18.25
C GLN A 426 9.50 -16.64 18.99
N GLY A 427 10.10 -17.71 18.45
CA GLY A 427 9.98 -19.06 19.00
C GLY A 427 8.62 -19.74 18.80
N ASN A 428 7.61 -18.99 18.40
CA ASN A 428 6.28 -19.47 18.07
C ASN A 428 5.76 -18.74 16.82
N PRO A 429 5.12 -19.44 15.83
CA PRO A 429 4.70 -18.84 14.56
C PRO A 429 3.72 -17.66 14.69
N TRP A 430 2.91 -17.61 15.72
CA TRP A 430 1.96 -16.52 15.96
C TRP A 430 2.50 -15.41 16.87
N LEU A 431 3.61 -15.63 17.56
CA LEU A 431 4.30 -14.62 18.36
C LEU A 431 5.30 -13.89 17.47
N LEU A 432 4.88 -12.75 16.90
CA LEU A 432 5.63 -12.05 15.90
C LEU A 432 6.33 -10.81 16.46
N ARG A 433 7.49 -10.53 15.89
CA ARG A 433 8.17 -9.25 15.93
C ARG A 433 8.03 -8.56 14.60
N TRP A 434 7.57 -7.32 14.60
CA TRP A 434 7.42 -6.47 13.42
C TRP A 434 8.42 -5.33 13.46
N ASP A 435 9.23 -5.18 12.41
CA ASP A 435 10.17 -4.06 12.29
C ASP A 435 9.42 -2.80 11.85
N LEU A 436 9.35 -1.80 12.73
CA LEU A 436 8.67 -0.53 12.49
C LEU A 436 9.56 0.50 11.79
N ALA A 437 10.85 0.26 11.68
CA ALA A 437 11.81 1.16 11.05
C ALA A 437 11.96 0.86 9.54
N LYS A 438 11.81 -0.41 9.14
CA LYS A 438 12.13 -0.87 7.79
C LYS A 438 11.41 -0.07 6.70
N THR A 439 10.12 0.16 6.85
CA THR A 439 9.28 0.87 5.87
C THR A 439 8.93 2.31 6.27
N ASN A 440 9.51 2.81 7.36
CA ASN A 440 9.34 4.20 7.77
C ASN A 440 10.19 5.14 6.89
N LEU A 441 9.62 5.54 5.75
CA LEU A 441 10.29 6.45 4.82
C LEU A 441 10.33 7.90 5.29
N LEU A 442 9.47 8.29 6.25
CA LEU A 442 9.44 9.65 6.80
C LEU A 442 10.64 9.91 7.72
N ASP A 443 11.01 8.95 8.56
CA ASP A 443 12.03 9.14 9.58
C ASP A 443 13.00 7.94 9.63
N ARG A 444 13.96 7.92 8.70
CA ARG A 444 14.98 6.86 8.58
C ARG A 444 16.04 6.88 9.68
N ASP A 445 16.23 8.04 10.31
CA ASP A 445 17.31 8.27 11.27
C ASP A 445 16.90 7.95 12.72
N LEU A 446 15.66 7.50 12.92
CA LEU A 446 15.19 7.09 14.24
C LEU A 446 15.78 5.74 14.64
N PRO A 447 16.01 5.50 15.95
CA PRO A 447 16.48 4.21 16.45
C PRO A 447 15.58 3.06 15.98
N PRO A 448 16.09 1.82 15.84
CA PRO A 448 15.25 0.66 15.56
C PRO A 448 14.10 0.53 16.56
N ALA A 449 12.90 0.22 16.05
CA ALA A 449 11.74 -0.03 16.89
C ALA A 449 10.96 -1.23 16.38
N PHE A 450 10.41 -2.00 17.30
CA PHE A 450 9.73 -3.26 17.02
C PHE A 450 8.39 -3.33 17.74
N LEU A 451 7.38 -3.85 17.04
CA LEU A 451 6.11 -4.20 17.62
C LEU A 451 6.11 -5.70 17.94
N TYR A 452 5.68 -6.04 19.15
CA TYR A 452 5.46 -7.42 19.60
C TYR A 452 3.99 -7.57 20.00
N TYR A 453 3.41 -8.73 19.73
CA TYR A 453 2.03 -9.03 20.07
C TYR A 453 1.88 -10.44 20.61
N ASN A 454 1.21 -10.57 21.74
CA ASN A 454 0.81 -11.83 22.33
C ASN A 454 -0.67 -12.12 21.99
N PRO A 455 -0.98 -13.07 21.09
CA PRO A 455 -2.36 -13.38 20.74
C PRO A 455 -3.06 -14.36 21.70
N TRP A 456 -2.43 -14.76 22.78
CA TRP A 456 -3.00 -15.72 23.77
C TRP A 456 -3.56 -15.01 25.00
N PRO A 457 -4.51 -15.68 25.70
CA PRO A 457 -5.05 -15.18 26.96
C PRO A 457 -4.09 -15.31 28.14
N GLU A 458 -3.00 -16.07 28.03
CA GLU A 458 -1.97 -16.20 29.05
C GLU A 458 -0.75 -15.33 28.74
N GLU A 459 -0.02 -14.93 29.79
CA GLU A 459 1.24 -14.20 29.66
C GLU A 459 2.25 -14.99 28.82
N LYS A 460 2.98 -14.31 27.94
CA LYS A 460 4.13 -14.84 27.23
C LYS A 460 5.38 -14.03 27.59
N ARG A 461 6.53 -14.73 27.60
CA ARG A 461 7.84 -14.14 27.79
C ARG A 461 8.67 -14.34 26.56
N ILE A 462 9.33 -13.28 26.13
CA ILE A 462 10.25 -13.29 25.01
C ILE A 462 11.55 -12.60 25.40
N THR A 463 12.63 -13.03 24.81
CA THR A 463 13.93 -12.37 24.93
C THR A 463 14.10 -11.40 23.76
N VAL A 464 14.29 -10.14 24.08
CA VAL A 464 14.64 -9.11 23.09
C VAL A 464 16.16 -9.01 23.03
N GLU A 465 16.73 -9.61 21.99
CA GLU A 465 18.16 -9.51 21.70
C GLU A 465 18.48 -8.12 21.16
N THR A 466 19.61 -7.55 21.60
CA THR A 466 20.06 -6.24 21.15
C THR A 466 21.43 -6.33 20.50
N ALA A 467 21.72 -5.42 19.58
CA ALA A 467 23.05 -5.34 18.96
C ALA A 467 24.12 -4.91 19.98
N ALA A 468 25.36 -5.27 19.72
CA ALA A 468 26.50 -4.80 20.50
C ALA A 468 26.52 -3.26 20.51
N GLY A 469 26.74 -2.68 21.70
CA GLY A 469 26.73 -1.22 21.89
C GLY A 469 25.35 -0.63 22.23
N THR A 470 24.28 -1.42 22.27
CA THR A 470 22.98 -0.96 22.79
C THR A 470 23.10 -0.50 24.23
N ARG A 471 22.66 0.71 24.52
CA ARG A 471 22.72 1.30 25.86
C ARG A 471 21.39 1.27 26.58
N ARG A 472 20.29 1.36 25.83
CA ARG A 472 18.93 1.42 26.41
C ARG A 472 17.93 0.70 25.51
N VAL A 473 16.97 0.05 26.14
CA VAL A 473 15.75 -0.46 25.53
C VAL A 473 14.59 0.28 26.14
N HIS A 474 13.79 0.94 25.32
CA HIS A 474 12.67 1.76 25.78
C HIS A 474 11.35 1.19 25.30
N ASP A 475 10.46 0.94 26.22
CA ASP A 475 9.09 0.54 25.93
C ASP A 475 8.23 1.78 25.72
N LEU A 476 7.93 2.08 24.46
CA LEU A 476 7.13 3.24 24.09
C LEU A 476 5.67 3.11 24.54
N THR A 477 5.14 1.89 24.58
CA THR A 477 3.74 1.64 24.99
C THR A 477 3.51 1.95 26.47
N ARG A 478 4.51 1.67 27.32
CA ARG A 478 4.44 1.92 28.77
C ARG A 478 5.30 3.10 29.22
N ASN A 479 5.94 3.78 28.28
CA ASN A 479 6.86 4.90 28.52
C ASN A 479 7.89 4.61 29.63
N ARG A 480 8.61 3.48 29.53
CA ARG A 480 9.61 3.07 30.53
C ARG A 480 10.85 2.48 29.88
N THR A 481 12.00 2.65 30.53
CA THR A 481 13.23 1.97 30.16
C THR A 481 13.23 0.55 30.74
N LEU A 482 13.65 -0.42 29.94
CA LEU A 482 13.85 -1.80 30.36
C LEU A 482 15.33 -2.02 30.71
N GLU A 483 15.57 -2.83 31.74
CA GLU A 483 16.93 -3.22 32.13
C GLU A 483 17.51 -4.20 31.10
N LEU A 484 18.81 -4.06 30.84
CA LEU A 484 19.57 -4.96 29.99
C LEU A 484 20.44 -5.89 30.82
N ASP A 485 20.34 -7.17 30.57
CA ASP A 485 21.27 -8.18 31.08
C ASP A 485 22.05 -8.78 29.90
N LYS A 486 23.39 -8.55 29.89
CA LYS A 486 24.33 -9.10 28.88
C LYS A 486 23.87 -8.90 27.41
N GLY A 487 23.26 -7.76 27.09
CA GLY A 487 22.85 -7.45 25.74
C GLY A 487 21.46 -7.98 25.35
N SER A 488 20.67 -8.39 26.31
CA SER A 488 19.28 -8.78 26.10
C SER A 488 18.38 -8.24 27.22
N THR A 489 17.07 -8.30 26.99
CA THR A 489 16.06 -8.00 28.04
C THR A 489 14.86 -8.94 27.91
N GLU A 490 14.32 -9.36 29.05
CA GLU A 490 13.06 -10.12 29.06
C GLU A 490 11.88 -9.16 28.90
N LEU A 491 11.07 -9.42 27.90
CA LEU A 491 9.78 -8.73 27.69
C LEU A 491 8.65 -9.67 28.06
N ARG A 492 7.83 -9.24 29.03
CA ARG A 492 6.60 -9.93 29.41
C ARG A 492 5.42 -9.28 28.70
N LEU A 493 4.70 -10.08 27.95
CA LEU A 493 3.49 -9.69 27.23
C LEU A 493 2.29 -10.32 27.95
N GLY A 494 1.44 -9.51 28.53
CA GLY A 494 0.17 -9.94 29.13
C GLY A 494 -0.78 -10.55 28.09
N ALA A 495 -1.95 -10.96 28.53
CA ALA A 495 -3.00 -11.49 27.64
C ALA A 495 -3.36 -10.47 26.55
N HIS A 496 -3.30 -10.90 25.28
CA HIS A 496 -3.65 -10.07 24.10
C HIS A 496 -2.93 -8.71 24.05
N GLU A 497 -1.74 -8.63 24.65
CA GLU A 497 -0.99 -7.39 24.78
C GLU A 497 -0.05 -7.17 23.57
N ALA A 498 -0.05 -5.93 23.09
CA ALA A 498 0.94 -5.41 22.14
C ALA A 498 1.91 -4.44 22.81
N ARG A 499 3.20 -4.51 22.44
CA ARG A 499 4.24 -3.63 22.97
C ARG A 499 5.13 -3.10 21.86
N VAL A 500 5.42 -1.82 21.91
CA VAL A 500 6.36 -1.15 21.02
C VAL A 500 7.68 -0.92 21.74
N ILE A 501 8.74 -1.54 21.28
CA ILE A 501 10.06 -1.55 21.90
C ILE A 501 11.06 -0.84 20.99
N GLU A 502 11.66 0.22 21.48
CA GLU A 502 12.71 0.98 20.80
C GLU A 502 14.09 0.64 21.36
N ILE A 503 15.08 0.41 20.48
CA ILE A 503 16.46 0.07 20.84
C ILE A 503 17.35 1.29 20.56
N ARG A 504 17.98 1.84 21.61
CA ARG A 504 18.84 3.02 21.54
C ARG A 504 20.30 2.65 21.79
N SER A 505 21.17 3.08 20.89
CA SER A 505 22.63 2.98 21.03
C SER A 505 23.20 4.01 22.01
#